data_cd846c399083b74243bd80440543d607
#
_entry.id   cd846c399083b74243bd80440543d607
#
_cell.length_a   1.000
_cell.length_b   1.000
_cell.length_c   1.000
_cell.angle_alpha   90.00
_cell.angle_beta   90.00
_cell.angle_gamma   90.00
#
_symmetry.space_group_name_H-M   'P 1'
#
loop_
_entity.id
_entity.type
_entity.pdbx_description
1 polymer ?
#
loop_
_entity_poly.entity_id
_entity_poly.type
_entity_poly.pdbx_seq_one_letter_code
_entity_poly.pdbx_strand_id
1 'polypeptide(L)'
;MESLLGVFTAFGLASSAGLNAYIPLLVVALLGRFTDLITLTAPWDALESWWVIGILAVLLVVEVVADKIPAVDSVNDTIQSFVRPAAGAIVFASSAGSISGVHPVLAIICGILAAGGIHAVKATARPVITATTGGMLNPAVSTAEDVTSLVISVLSIVLPILALILLALVIIWFARWLVRRRANRATDR
;
A
#
# COMPACT_ATOMS: atom_id res chain seq x y z
N MET A 1 -9.97 2.75 -23.46
CA MET A 1 -10.54 3.00 -22.13
C MET A 1 -10.05 1.96 -21.10
N GLU A 2 -10.02 0.69 -21.46
CA GLU A 2 -9.52 -0.40 -20.57
C GLU A 2 -8.07 -0.21 -20.08
N SER A 3 -7.17 0.26 -20.93
CA SER A 3 -5.78 0.51 -20.56
C SER A 3 -5.62 1.62 -19.50
N LEU A 4 -6.44 2.66 -19.55
CA LEU A 4 -6.43 3.72 -18.53
C LEU A 4 -6.94 3.21 -17.18
N LEU A 5 -8.03 2.45 -17.18
CA LEU A 5 -8.58 1.85 -15.96
C LEU A 5 -7.57 0.91 -15.30
N GLY A 6 -6.86 0.09 -16.11
CA GLY A 6 -5.81 -0.78 -15.62
C GLY A 6 -4.64 -0.01 -14.97
N VAL A 7 -4.21 1.12 -15.56
CA VAL A 7 -3.18 1.98 -14.95
C VAL A 7 -3.64 2.51 -13.59
N PHE A 8 -4.89 2.96 -13.48
CA PHE A 8 -5.44 3.42 -12.21
C PHE A 8 -5.51 2.30 -11.15
N THR A 9 -5.93 1.10 -11.56
CA THR A 9 -5.91 -0.09 -10.71
C THR A 9 -4.48 -0.37 -10.20
N ALA A 10 -3.50 -0.37 -11.09
CA ALA A 10 -2.10 -0.64 -10.74
C ALA A 10 -1.54 0.40 -9.76
N PHE A 11 -1.81 1.70 -9.97
CA PHE A 11 -1.41 2.75 -9.04
C PHE A 11 -2.11 2.65 -7.69
N GLY A 12 -3.40 2.37 -7.65
CA GLY A 12 -4.14 2.20 -6.42
C GLY A 12 -3.63 1.02 -5.59
N LEU A 13 -3.42 -0.13 -6.22
CA LEU A 13 -2.86 -1.33 -5.57
C LEU A 13 -1.42 -1.09 -5.07
N ALA A 14 -0.56 -0.48 -5.89
CA ALA A 14 0.80 -0.18 -5.48
C ALA A 14 0.85 0.85 -4.34
N SER A 15 -0.03 1.85 -4.36
CA SER A 15 -0.15 2.82 -3.25
C SER A 15 -0.61 2.15 -1.95
N SER A 16 -1.55 1.22 -2.04
CA SER A 16 -2.00 0.43 -0.89
C SER A 16 -0.88 -0.44 -0.31
N ALA A 17 0.02 -0.97 -1.16
CA ALA A 17 1.21 -1.70 -0.74
C ALA A 17 2.17 -0.85 0.10
N GLY A 18 2.15 0.47 -0.06
CA GLY A 18 2.90 1.40 0.78
C GLY A 18 2.37 1.51 2.22
N LEU A 19 1.10 1.18 2.46
CA LEU A 19 0.49 1.12 3.79
C LEU A 19 0.71 -0.25 4.45
N ASN A 20 0.41 -1.34 3.74
CA ASN A 20 0.65 -2.73 4.14
C ASN A 20 1.06 -3.53 2.90
N ALA A 21 2.22 -4.21 2.96
CA ALA A 21 2.80 -4.91 1.81
C ALA A 21 1.96 -6.11 1.34
N TYR A 22 1.41 -6.86 2.28
CA TYR A 22 0.83 -8.18 2.01
C TYR A 22 -0.65 -8.12 1.66
N ILE A 23 -1.39 -7.10 2.13
CA ILE A 23 -2.83 -6.95 1.85
C ILE A 23 -3.11 -6.86 0.34
N PRO A 24 -2.51 -5.93 -0.43
CA PRO A 24 -2.80 -5.85 -1.86
C PRO A 24 -2.32 -7.08 -2.64
N LEU A 25 -1.20 -7.69 -2.24
CA LEU A 25 -0.74 -8.94 -2.84
C LEU A 25 -1.75 -10.07 -2.63
N LEU A 26 -2.30 -10.22 -1.41
CA LEU A 26 -3.35 -11.20 -1.12
C LEU A 26 -4.64 -10.90 -1.86
N VAL A 27 -5.05 -9.63 -1.93
CA VAL A 27 -6.26 -9.24 -2.68
C VAL A 27 -6.11 -9.61 -4.15
N VAL A 28 -4.97 -9.29 -4.78
CA VAL A 28 -4.70 -9.66 -6.18
C VAL A 28 -4.67 -11.18 -6.35
N ALA A 29 -3.97 -11.89 -5.47
CA ALA A 29 -3.85 -13.35 -5.52
C ALA A 29 -5.21 -14.06 -5.36
N LEU A 30 -6.04 -13.61 -4.41
CA LEU A 30 -7.36 -14.19 -4.16
C LEU A 30 -8.35 -13.85 -5.27
N LEU A 31 -8.37 -12.59 -5.72
CA LEU A 31 -9.29 -12.21 -6.80
C LEU A 31 -8.91 -12.82 -8.14
N GLY A 32 -7.60 -12.91 -8.46
CA GLY A 32 -7.14 -13.62 -9.65
C GLY A 32 -7.52 -15.11 -9.62
N ARG A 33 -7.41 -15.74 -8.43
CA ARG A 33 -7.73 -17.15 -8.28
C ARG A 33 -9.22 -17.48 -8.29
N PHE A 34 -10.06 -16.64 -7.69
CA PHE A 34 -11.48 -16.96 -7.44
C PHE A 34 -12.46 -16.17 -8.33
N THR A 35 -11.97 -15.20 -9.10
CA THR A 35 -12.81 -14.34 -9.92
C THR A 35 -12.15 -14.05 -11.27
N ASP A 36 -12.95 -13.63 -12.24
CA ASP A 36 -12.48 -13.17 -13.55
C ASP A 36 -12.18 -11.66 -13.59
N LEU A 37 -12.14 -11.01 -12.41
CA LEU A 37 -11.91 -9.55 -12.31
C LEU A 37 -10.46 -9.16 -12.62
N ILE A 38 -9.52 -10.08 -12.36
CA ILE A 38 -8.10 -9.94 -12.67
C ILE A 38 -7.64 -11.23 -13.33
N THR A 39 -6.98 -11.09 -14.47
CA THR A 39 -6.29 -12.22 -15.12
C THR A 39 -4.80 -12.00 -15.03
N LEU A 40 -4.12 -12.86 -14.26
CA LEU A 40 -2.68 -12.81 -14.14
C LEU A 40 -2.03 -13.65 -15.24
N THR A 41 -1.00 -13.09 -15.87
CA THR A 41 -0.19 -13.79 -16.87
C THR A 41 1.19 -14.09 -16.30
N ALA A 42 1.86 -15.10 -16.85
CA ALA A 42 3.21 -15.43 -16.43
C ALA A 42 4.17 -14.23 -16.49
N PRO A 43 5.01 -14.03 -15.48
CA PRO A 43 5.27 -14.91 -14.33
C PRO A 43 4.36 -14.65 -13.10
N TRP A 44 3.39 -13.72 -13.20
CA TRP A 44 2.58 -13.23 -12.06
C TRP A 44 1.47 -14.20 -11.65
N ASP A 45 1.08 -15.14 -12.52
CA ASP A 45 0.15 -16.24 -12.21
C ASP A 45 0.62 -17.10 -11.02
N ALA A 46 1.90 -17.08 -10.70
CA ALA A 46 2.44 -17.71 -9.50
C ALA A 46 1.80 -17.16 -8.20
N LEU A 47 1.31 -15.91 -8.19
CA LEU A 47 0.61 -15.33 -7.03
C LEU A 47 -0.67 -16.09 -6.69
N GLU A 48 -1.33 -16.72 -7.67
CA GLU A 48 -2.56 -17.48 -7.48
C GLU A 48 -2.33 -18.86 -6.84
N SER A 49 -1.07 -19.29 -6.66
CA SER A 49 -0.74 -20.57 -6.07
C SER A 49 -1.05 -20.60 -4.58
N TRP A 50 -1.58 -21.72 -4.07
CA TRP A 50 -1.90 -21.89 -2.65
C TRP A 50 -0.69 -21.69 -1.73
N TRP A 51 0.50 -22.03 -2.20
CA TRP A 51 1.73 -21.83 -1.45
C TRP A 51 2.04 -20.35 -1.25
N VAL A 52 1.94 -19.54 -2.30
CA VAL A 52 2.17 -18.10 -2.22
C VAL A 52 1.09 -17.44 -1.38
N ILE A 53 -0.18 -17.77 -1.58
CA ILE A 53 -1.28 -17.26 -0.76
C ILE A 53 -1.05 -17.60 0.73
N GLY A 54 -0.66 -18.84 1.03
CA GLY A 54 -0.36 -19.26 2.40
C GLY A 54 0.80 -18.48 3.02
N ILE A 55 1.89 -18.30 2.28
CA ILE A 55 3.05 -17.51 2.73
C ILE A 55 2.64 -16.05 2.97
N LEU A 56 1.93 -15.43 2.03
CA LEU A 56 1.47 -14.05 2.16
C LEU A 56 0.53 -13.86 3.35
N ALA A 57 -0.36 -14.83 3.61
CA ALA A 57 -1.25 -14.81 4.77
C ALA A 57 -0.47 -14.88 6.09
N VAL A 58 0.54 -15.74 6.18
CA VAL A 58 1.41 -15.83 7.37
C VAL A 58 2.18 -14.52 7.56
N LEU A 59 2.77 -13.97 6.48
CA LEU A 59 3.51 -12.72 6.55
C LEU A 59 2.62 -11.54 6.94
N LEU A 60 1.37 -11.51 6.47
CA LEU A 60 0.38 -10.52 6.89
C LEU A 60 0.12 -10.60 8.40
N VAL A 61 -0.09 -11.81 8.93
CA VAL A 61 -0.29 -11.99 10.38
C VAL A 61 0.94 -11.50 11.16
N VAL A 62 2.14 -11.81 10.68
CA VAL A 62 3.39 -11.35 11.30
C VAL A 62 3.47 -9.82 11.28
N GLU A 63 3.19 -9.16 10.14
CA GLU A 63 3.19 -7.70 10.02
C GLU A 63 2.18 -7.07 10.98
N VAL A 64 0.92 -7.55 10.97
CA VAL A 64 -0.15 -7.02 11.83
C VAL A 64 0.18 -7.15 13.31
N VAL A 65 0.83 -8.25 13.73
CA VAL A 65 1.24 -8.44 15.13
C VAL A 65 2.45 -7.58 15.47
N ALA A 66 3.47 -7.53 14.59
CA ALA A 66 4.68 -6.75 14.78
C ALA A 66 4.38 -5.25 14.94
N ASP A 67 3.48 -4.72 14.13
CA ASP A 67 3.08 -3.30 14.14
C ASP A 67 2.33 -2.90 15.44
N LYS A 68 1.85 -3.85 16.23
CA LYS A 68 1.17 -3.58 17.51
C LYS A 68 2.10 -3.56 18.72
N ILE A 69 3.34 -4.00 18.55
CA ILE A 69 4.35 -4.04 19.63
C ILE A 69 5.35 -2.90 19.40
N PRO A 70 5.34 -1.80 20.19
CA PRO A 70 6.12 -0.60 19.90
C PRO A 70 7.62 -0.84 19.73
N ALA A 71 8.20 -1.80 20.46
CA ALA A 71 9.63 -2.14 20.34
C ALA A 71 9.96 -2.88 19.04
N VAL A 72 9.01 -3.68 18.52
CA VAL A 72 9.16 -4.48 17.30
C VAL A 72 8.81 -3.63 16.07
N ASP A 73 7.86 -2.71 16.21
CA ASP A 73 7.35 -1.82 15.18
C ASP A 73 8.48 -1.04 14.48
N SER A 74 9.41 -0.45 15.24
CA SER A 74 10.56 0.30 14.68
C SER A 74 11.50 -0.59 13.84
N VAL A 75 11.72 -1.83 14.25
CA VAL A 75 12.53 -2.79 13.49
C VAL A 75 11.76 -3.25 12.25
N ASN A 76 10.47 -3.52 12.41
CA ASN A 76 9.60 -3.91 11.31
C ASN A 76 9.53 -2.81 10.24
N ASP A 77 9.38 -1.54 10.63
CA ASP A 77 9.36 -0.41 9.69
C ASP A 77 10.66 -0.31 8.85
N THR A 78 11.81 -0.67 9.43
CA THR A 78 13.07 -0.73 8.67
C THR A 78 13.04 -1.83 7.60
N ILE A 79 12.55 -3.01 7.94
CA ILE A 79 12.38 -4.13 6.99
C ILE A 79 11.35 -3.74 5.93
N GLN A 80 10.25 -3.16 6.34
CA GLN A 80 9.14 -2.75 5.47
C GLN A 80 9.55 -1.63 4.48
N SER A 81 10.61 -0.87 4.77
CA SER A 81 11.17 0.11 3.83
C SER A 81 11.68 -0.52 2.53
N PHE A 82 11.98 -1.82 2.54
CA PHE A 82 12.35 -2.60 1.35
C PHE A 82 11.19 -3.46 0.85
N VAL A 83 10.44 -4.05 1.76
CA VAL A 83 9.35 -4.99 1.41
C VAL A 83 8.19 -4.28 0.72
N ARG A 84 7.76 -3.11 1.21
CA ARG A 84 6.64 -2.37 0.64
C ARG A 84 6.88 -1.88 -0.79
N PRO A 85 8.03 -1.24 -1.12
CA PRO A 85 8.33 -0.92 -2.51
C PRO A 85 8.41 -2.15 -3.42
N ALA A 86 8.96 -3.27 -2.93
CA ALA A 86 9.00 -4.53 -3.68
C ALA A 86 7.59 -5.08 -3.92
N ALA A 87 6.73 -5.10 -2.91
CA ALA A 87 5.32 -5.48 -3.04
C ALA A 87 4.60 -4.58 -4.05
N GLY A 88 4.82 -3.25 -3.96
CA GLY A 88 4.27 -2.29 -4.91
C GLY A 88 4.71 -2.55 -6.35
N ALA A 89 5.99 -2.91 -6.56
CA ALA A 89 6.50 -3.31 -7.87
C ALA A 89 5.77 -4.53 -8.42
N ILE A 90 5.59 -5.57 -7.59
CA ILE A 90 4.92 -6.82 -7.96
C ILE A 90 3.46 -6.56 -8.33
N VAL A 91 2.69 -5.88 -7.46
CA VAL A 91 1.26 -5.63 -7.74
C VAL A 91 1.06 -4.69 -8.93
N PHE A 92 1.93 -3.69 -9.11
CA PHE A 92 1.84 -2.82 -10.28
C PHE A 92 2.13 -3.60 -11.56
N ALA A 93 3.23 -4.37 -11.59
CA ALA A 93 3.62 -5.13 -12.76
C ALA A 93 2.62 -6.24 -13.10
N SER A 94 2.07 -6.93 -12.09
CA SER A 94 1.03 -7.94 -12.29
C SER A 94 -0.27 -7.37 -12.85
N SER A 95 -0.68 -6.20 -12.36
CA SER A 95 -1.89 -5.50 -12.84
C SER A 95 -1.67 -4.84 -14.21
N ALA A 96 -0.46 -4.34 -14.48
CA ALA A 96 -0.09 -3.74 -15.76
C ALA A 96 0.12 -4.77 -16.87
N GLY A 97 0.34 -6.04 -16.55
CA GLY A 97 0.49 -7.13 -17.53
C GLY A 97 -0.72 -7.29 -18.44
N SER A 98 -1.89 -6.88 -17.98
CA SER A 98 -3.13 -6.84 -18.79
C SER A 98 -3.26 -5.58 -19.66
N ILE A 99 -2.31 -4.63 -19.54
CA ILE A 99 -2.33 -3.36 -20.26
C ILE A 99 -1.37 -3.45 -21.45
N SER A 100 -1.91 -3.47 -22.65
CA SER A 100 -1.10 -3.43 -23.86
C SER A 100 -0.27 -2.15 -23.93
N GLY A 101 1.07 -2.27 -24.00
CA GLY A 101 2.00 -1.16 -24.23
C GLY A 101 2.75 -0.62 -23.01
N VAL A 102 2.53 -1.14 -21.81
CA VAL A 102 3.35 -0.76 -20.65
C VAL A 102 4.60 -1.65 -20.59
N HIS A 103 5.76 -1.01 -20.66
CA HIS A 103 7.03 -1.73 -20.54
C HIS A 103 7.19 -2.29 -19.11
N PRO A 104 7.55 -3.57 -18.90
CA PRO A 104 7.65 -4.17 -17.56
C PRO A 104 8.55 -3.40 -16.58
N VAL A 105 9.66 -2.85 -17.06
CA VAL A 105 10.56 -2.04 -16.24
C VAL A 105 9.89 -0.76 -15.74
N LEU A 106 9.09 -0.10 -16.58
CA LEU A 106 8.32 1.09 -16.16
C LEU A 106 7.27 0.71 -15.12
N ALA A 107 6.58 -0.42 -15.28
CA ALA A 107 5.63 -0.93 -14.31
C ALA A 107 6.28 -1.14 -12.93
N ILE A 108 7.46 -1.78 -12.89
CA ILE A 108 8.23 -1.97 -11.67
C ILE A 108 8.61 -0.63 -11.03
N ILE A 109 9.16 0.32 -11.81
CA ILE A 109 9.56 1.64 -11.32
C ILE A 109 8.36 2.41 -10.76
N CYS A 110 7.24 2.44 -11.48
CA CYS A 110 6.02 3.08 -11.01
C CYS A 110 5.50 2.47 -9.71
N GLY A 111 5.53 1.15 -9.60
CA GLY A 111 5.14 0.44 -8.38
C GLY A 111 6.03 0.77 -7.18
N ILE A 112 7.36 0.79 -7.38
CA ILE A 112 8.32 1.18 -6.34
C ILE A 112 8.06 2.62 -5.88
N LEU A 113 7.89 3.56 -6.81
CA LEU A 113 7.67 4.96 -6.48
C LEU A 113 6.34 5.19 -5.78
N ALA A 114 5.26 4.53 -6.22
CA ALA A 114 3.95 4.66 -5.60
C ALA A 114 3.95 4.11 -4.17
N ALA A 115 4.38 2.87 -3.97
CA ALA A 115 4.45 2.25 -2.64
C ALA A 115 5.49 2.94 -1.74
N GLY A 116 6.68 3.22 -2.25
CA GLY A 116 7.75 3.88 -1.51
C GLY A 116 7.37 5.30 -1.08
N GLY A 117 6.67 6.06 -1.92
CA GLY A 117 6.16 7.39 -1.58
C GLY A 117 5.15 7.36 -0.43
N ILE A 118 4.18 6.45 -0.48
CA ILE A 118 3.21 6.26 0.62
C ILE A 118 3.90 5.78 1.90
N HIS A 119 4.82 4.81 1.78
CA HIS A 119 5.60 4.34 2.93
C HIS A 119 6.43 5.46 3.55
N ALA A 120 7.08 6.32 2.76
CA ALA A 120 7.84 7.45 3.27
C ALA A 120 6.96 8.43 4.08
N VAL A 121 5.74 8.71 3.63
CA VAL A 121 4.76 9.51 4.39
C VAL A 121 4.41 8.83 5.71
N LYS A 122 4.13 7.53 5.70
CA LYS A 122 3.86 6.75 6.91
C LYS A 122 5.07 6.79 7.87
N ALA A 123 6.27 6.52 7.38
CA ALA A 123 7.51 6.50 8.18
C ALA A 123 7.84 7.86 8.81
N THR A 124 7.47 8.97 8.17
CA THR A 124 7.65 10.31 8.74
C THR A 124 6.56 10.68 9.75
N ALA A 125 5.35 10.16 9.60
CA ALA A 125 4.25 10.42 10.52
C ALA A 125 4.36 9.62 11.83
N ARG A 126 4.82 8.38 11.78
CA ARG A 126 4.92 7.47 12.94
C ARG A 126 5.72 8.00 14.12
N PRO A 127 6.95 8.54 13.98
CA PRO A 127 7.69 9.11 15.10
C PRO A 127 6.95 10.25 15.79
N VAL A 128 6.22 11.08 15.02
CA VAL A 128 5.43 12.19 15.55
C VAL A 128 4.27 11.66 16.40
N ILE A 129 3.56 10.65 15.92
CA ILE A 129 2.45 10.02 16.64
C ILE A 129 2.98 9.38 17.93
N THR A 130 4.06 8.62 17.84
CA THR A 130 4.68 7.97 19.00
C THR A 130 5.13 8.99 20.04
N ALA A 131 5.81 10.07 19.64
CA ALA A 131 6.28 11.11 20.54
C ALA A 131 5.14 11.90 21.22
N THR A 132 4.03 12.11 20.50
CA THR A 132 2.89 12.89 21.05
C THR A 132 1.95 12.05 21.91
N THR A 133 1.95 10.73 21.76
CA THR A 133 1.00 9.84 22.45
C THR A 133 1.68 8.82 23.37
N GLY A 134 3.02 8.86 23.48
CA GLY A 134 3.77 7.82 24.19
C GLY A 134 3.63 6.43 23.57
N GLY A 135 3.29 6.36 22.27
CA GLY A 135 3.06 5.12 21.55
C GLY A 135 1.69 4.46 21.77
N MET A 136 0.82 5.02 22.60
CA MET A 136 -0.50 4.42 22.90
C MET A 136 -1.42 4.37 21.67
N LEU A 137 -1.27 5.29 20.71
CA LEU A 137 -2.08 5.30 19.49
C LEU A 137 -1.49 4.45 18.36
N ASN A 138 -0.27 3.93 18.48
CA ASN A 138 0.37 3.15 17.41
C ASN A 138 -0.48 1.95 16.96
N PRO A 139 -1.08 1.12 17.85
CA PRO A 139 -1.91 0.01 17.42
C PRO A 139 -3.19 0.45 16.67
N ALA A 140 -3.78 1.56 17.08
CA ALA A 140 -4.97 2.10 16.42
C ALA A 140 -4.65 2.65 15.02
N VAL A 141 -3.52 3.36 14.90
CA VAL A 141 -3.05 3.89 13.61
C VAL A 141 -2.69 2.76 12.67
N SER A 142 -1.94 1.75 13.13
CA SER A 142 -1.61 0.56 12.34
C SER A 142 -2.86 -0.16 11.84
N THR A 143 -3.85 -0.36 12.72
CA THR A 143 -5.12 -0.99 12.31
C THR A 143 -5.86 -0.15 11.26
N ALA A 144 -5.85 1.18 11.40
CA ALA A 144 -6.45 2.07 10.40
C ALA A 144 -5.71 2.01 9.06
N GLU A 145 -4.38 1.89 9.06
CA GLU A 145 -3.56 1.70 7.86
C GLU A 145 -3.88 0.37 7.17
N ASP A 146 -4.01 -0.73 7.92
CA ASP A 146 -4.37 -2.05 7.39
C ASP A 146 -5.76 -2.03 6.74
N VAL A 147 -6.76 -1.47 7.44
CA VAL A 147 -8.12 -1.32 6.91
C VAL A 147 -8.12 -0.43 5.66
N THR A 148 -7.37 0.67 5.67
CA THR A 148 -7.25 1.57 4.53
C THR A 148 -6.59 0.88 3.34
N SER A 149 -5.54 0.10 3.58
CA SER A 149 -4.87 -0.71 2.56
C SER A 149 -5.85 -1.70 1.92
N LEU A 150 -6.63 -2.42 2.73
CA LEU A 150 -7.63 -3.36 2.23
C LEU A 150 -8.71 -2.65 1.39
N VAL A 151 -9.26 -1.56 1.91
CA VAL A 151 -10.30 -0.79 1.21
C VAL A 151 -9.78 -0.23 -0.12
N ILE A 152 -8.59 0.37 -0.12
CA ILE A 152 -7.97 0.89 -1.35
C ILE A 152 -7.70 -0.25 -2.34
N SER A 153 -7.19 -1.40 -1.88
CA SER A 153 -6.90 -2.56 -2.74
C SER A 153 -8.17 -3.05 -3.45
N VAL A 154 -9.25 -3.27 -2.69
CA VAL A 154 -10.52 -3.73 -3.25
C VAL A 154 -11.13 -2.68 -4.18
N LEU A 155 -11.17 -1.41 -3.75
CA LEU A 155 -11.70 -0.32 -4.57
C LEU A 155 -10.89 -0.08 -5.83
N SER A 156 -9.56 -0.26 -5.80
CA SER A 156 -8.69 -0.11 -6.97
C SER A 156 -9.03 -1.10 -8.07
N ILE A 157 -9.52 -2.28 -7.71
CA ILE A 157 -9.92 -3.31 -8.66
C ILE A 157 -11.36 -3.08 -9.12
N VAL A 158 -12.26 -2.80 -8.18
CA VAL A 158 -13.69 -2.66 -8.47
C VAL A 158 -14.01 -1.28 -9.03
N LEU A 159 -13.38 -0.24 -8.50
CA LEU A 159 -13.64 1.16 -8.86
C LEU A 159 -12.34 1.98 -8.89
N PRO A 160 -11.46 1.74 -9.87
CA PRO A 160 -10.11 2.32 -9.87
C PRO A 160 -10.07 3.85 -9.83
N ILE A 161 -11.02 4.52 -10.48
CA ILE A 161 -11.10 5.98 -10.48
C ILE A 161 -11.45 6.50 -9.07
N LEU A 162 -12.36 5.84 -8.37
CA LEU A 162 -12.77 6.24 -7.01
C LEU A 162 -11.63 6.05 -6.01
N ALA A 163 -10.85 4.99 -6.16
CA ALA A 163 -9.69 4.74 -5.31
C ALA A 163 -8.62 5.84 -5.45
N LEU A 164 -8.35 6.31 -6.67
CA LEU A 164 -7.41 7.41 -6.89
C LEU A 164 -7.90 8.74 -6.33
N ILE A 165 -9.18 9.05 -6.51
CA ILE A 165 -9.79 10.27 -5.95
C ILE A 165 -9.68 10.21 -4.43
N LEU A 166 -10.02 9.09 -3.82
CA LEU A 166 -9.94 8.90 -2.37
C LEU A 166 -8.50 9.07 -1.87
N LEU A 167 -7.54 8.45 -2.54
CA LEU A 167 -6.12 8.57 -2.21
C LEU A 167 -5.63 10.01 -2.32
N ALA A 168 -5.97 10.71 -3.41
CA ALA A 168 -5.61 12.10 -3.60
C ALA A 168 -6.18 12.99 -2.48
N LEU A 169 -7.44 12.77 -2.10
CA LEU A 169 -8.07 13.50 -0.99
C LEU A 169 -7.36 13.24 0.34
N VAL A 170 -6.96 12.00 0.62
CA VAL A 170 -6.21 11.65 1.84
C VAL A 170 -4.85 12.34 1.85
N ILE A 171 -4.13 12.33 0.73
CA ILE A 171 -2.83 13.02 0.60
C ILE A 171 -2.97 14.53 0.79
N ILE A 172 -3.96 15.14 0.12
CA ILE A 172 -4.22 16.60 0.23
C ILE A 172 -4.59 16.98 1.67
N TRP A 173 -5.45 16.18 2.31
CA TRP A 173 -5.84 16.41 3.70
C TRP A 173 -4.63 16.34 4.64
N PHE A 174 -3.78 15.33 4.47
CA PHE A 174 -2.57 15.14 5.28
C PHE A 174 -1.54 16.25 5.05
N ALA A 175 -1.31 16.65 3.79
CA ALA A 175 -0.42 17.76 3.45
C ALA A 175 -0.91 19.09 4.08
N ARG A 176 -2.21 19.38 3.98
CA ARG A 176 -2.81 20.57 4.61
C ARG A 176 -2.69 20.54 6.13
N TRP A 177 -2.86 19.37 6.74
CA TRP A 177 -2.69 19.20 8.18
C TRP A 177 -1.25 19.46 8.62
N LEU A 178 -0.25 18.98 7.90
CA LEU A 178 1.17 19.25 8.17
C LEU A 178 1.52 20.74 8.03
N VAL A 179 1.03 21.39 6.99
CA VAL A 179 1.27 22.84 6.76
C VAL A 179 0.65 23.67 7.88
N ARG A 180 -0.59 23.37 8.27
CA ARG A 180 -1.26 24.07 9.37
C ARG A 180 -0.53 23.90 10.71
N ARG A 181 -0.01 22.70 11.01
CA ARG A 181 0.78 22.48 12.23
C ARG A 181 2.09 23.26 12.22
N ARG A 182 2.74 23.42 11.05
CA ARG A 182 3.97 24.24 10.93
C ARG A 182 3.66 25.73 11.09
N ALA A 183 2.57 26.21 10.51
CA ALA A 183 2.15 27.62 10.62
C ALA A 183 1.84 27.99 12.07
N ASN A 184 1.08 27.18 12.81
CA ASN A 184 0.75 27.45 14.21
C ASN A 184 2.00 27.50 15.12
N ARG A 185 3.02 26.66 14.87
CA ARG A 185 4.30 26.71 15.61
C ARG A 185 5.17 27.93 15.28
N ALA A 186 4.96 28.57 14.14
CA ALA A 186 5.66 29.81 13.77
C ALA A 186 5.03 31.06 14.41
N THR A 187 3.77 30.98 14.80
CA THR A 187 3.02 32.10 15.42
C THR A 187 3.20 32.14 16.94
N ASP A 188 3.60 31.02 17.56
CA ASP A 188 3.85 30.89 19.00
C ASP A 188 5.32 31.21 19.40
N ARG A 189 6.11 31.76 18.49
CA ARG A 189 7.49 32.26 18.73
C ARG A 189 7.58 33.75 18.47
#